data_6d59e9c35c2e1ee51c898229e2b814a7
#
_entry.id   6d59e9c35c2e1ee51c898229e2b814a7
#
_cell.length_a   1.000
_cell.length_b   1.000
_cell.length_c   1.000
_cell.angle_alpha   90.00
_cell.angle_beta   90.00
_cell.angle_gamma   90.00
#
_symmetry.space_group_name_H-M   'P 1'
#
loop_
_entity.id
_entity.type
_entity.pdbx_description
1 polymer ?
#
loop_
_entity_poly.entity_id
_entity_poly.type
_entity_poly.pdbx_seq_one_letter_code
_entity_poly.pdbx_strand_id
1 'polypeptide(L)'
;MGFLRFFLTFLFGLGFLFPVSAGETVWYDYARSRAIPVKICFPSPVKKAPVILFSHGIGGSIESCAYLSNAWTAQGFVCVMVQHPGSDENIWKGKIRILNEFKGAYEENWSSRTRTEDLRFVLDCLERLVQSNEQFAARIDMDRIGVGGIDLGALAALLLAGQVPPDQGSSLYDPRIKAVLALSPPVRPMNISYRQVYQSITASALFITGTKDDGIVGPTKAEQRRIPFDAMRQSQRYLITLEGGDHRIYGGRVISFLGGKDDEKFQAGIVRSSSCFWRAVLREEPMAIRAMNSYDWASLVGVKASIERRSAQSTLVGSGSTMEIALPHLNRD
;
A
#
# COMPACT_ATOMS: atom_id res chain seq x y z
N MET A 1 14.51 -32.52 14.44
CA MET A 1 14.31 -31.51 15.51
C MET A 1 13.13 -30.65 15.09
N GLY A 2 11.97 -30.92 15.70
CA GLY A 2 10.70 -30.35 15.27
C GLY A 2 10.51 -28.91 15.76
N PHE A 3 10.19 -28.00 14.85
CA PHE A 3 9.69 -26.67 15.19
C PHE A 3 8.24 -26.80 15.67
N LEU A 4 8.03 -26.55 16.94
CA LEU A 4 6.71 -26.50 17.59
C LEU A 4 6.00 -25.23 17.10
N ARG A 5 5.06 -25.38 16.15
CA ARG A 5 4.15 -24.31 15.73
C ARG A 5 3.08 -24.16 16.81
N PHE A 6 3.13 -23.07 17.58
CA PHE A 6 2.05 -22.69 18.48
C PHE A 6 0.85 -22.18 17.67
N PHE A 7 -0.20 -23.00 17.58
CA PHE A 7 -1.53 -22.53 17.20
C PHE A 7 -2.17 -21.88 18.44
N LEU A 8 -2.28 -20.56 18.45
CA LEU A 8 -3.08 -19.85 19.44
C LEU A 8 -4.47 -19.59 18.86
N THR A 9 -5.42 -20.48 19.21
CA THR A 9 -6.84 -20.24 18.97
C THR A 9 -7.34 -19.29 20.04
N PHE A 10 -7.79 -18.09 19.68
CA PHE A 10 -8.33 -17.12 20.61
C PHE A 10 -9.71 -17.57 21.09
N LEU A 11 -9.78 -18.21 22.26
CA LEU A 11 -10.97 -18.30 23.09
C LEU A 11 -11.05 -17.01 23.94
N PHE A 12 -12.18 -16.33 23.90
CA PHE A 12 -12.48 -15.16 24.73
C PHE A 12 -12.38 -15.53 26.22
N GLY A 13 -11.47 -14.87 26.93
CA GLY A 13 -11.40 -14.89 28.40
C GLY A 13 -10.13 -15.49 28.95
N LEU A 14 -9.03 -14.72 28.94
CA LEU A 14 -7.96 -14.72 29.95
C LEU A 14 -6.92 -13.65 29.51
N GLY A 15 -6.54 -12.78 30.41
CA GLY A 15 -5.56 -11.73 30.16
C GLY A 15 -4.20 -12.32 29.80
N PHE A 16 -3.83 -12.28 28.53
CA PHE A 16 -2.51 -12.66 28.08
C PHE A 16 -1.58 -11.44 28.06
N LEU A 17 -0.52 -11.52 28.83
CA LEU A 17 0.65 -10.64 28.74
C LEU A 17 1.43 -11.06 27.47
N PHE A 18 1.21 -10.33 26.35
CA PHE A 18 2.05 -10.51 25.19
C PHE A 18 3.37 -9.75 25.36
N PRO A 19 4.53 -10.38 25.11
CA PRO A 19 5.79 -9.67 25.02
C PRO A 19 5.74 -8.70 23.82
N VAL A 20 6.40 -7.58 23.97
CA VAL A 20 6.43 -6.42 23.03
C VAL A 20 7.34 -6.75 21.84
N SER A 21 7.01 -7.76 21.06
CA SER A 21 7.70 -8.11 19.81
C SER A 21 6.65 -8.43 18.73
N ALA A 22 7.07 -8.41 17.47
CA ALA A 22 6.19 -8.78 16.37
C ALA A 22 5.43 -10.08 16.67
N GLY A 23 4.11 -10.01 16.68
CA GLY A 23 3.23 -11.16 16.90
C GLY A 23 2.62 -11.62 15.59
N GLU A 24 2.78 -12.92 15.26
CA GLU A 24 2.04 -13.57 14.19
C GLU A 24 0.79 -14.22 14.77
N THR A 25 -0.33 -14.00 14.11
CA THR A 25 -1.62 -14.56 14.49
C THR A 25 -2.43 -14.94 13.26
N VAL A 26 -3.46 -15.76 13.46
CA VAL A 26 -4.43 -16.04 12.40
C VAL A 26 -5.79 -15.59 12.90
N TRP A 27 -6.40 -14.64 12.20
CA TRP A 27 -7.76 -14.21 12.47
C TRP A 27 -8.73 -14.93 11.56
N TYR A 28 -9.83 -15.44 12.11
CA TYR A 28 -10.80 -16.19 11.34
C TYR A 28 -12.05 -15.35 11.07
N ASP A 29 -12.30 -15.11 9.78
CA ASP A 29 -13.53 -14.48 9.31
C ASP A 29 -14.60 -15.56 9.12
N TYR A 30 -15.46 -15.68 10.12
CA TYR A 30 -16.54 -16.67 10.10
C TYR A 30 -17.56 -16.45 9.00
N ALA A 31 -17.81 -15.19 8.61
CA ALA A 31 -18.77 -14.86 7.56
C ALA A 31 -18.34 -15.35 6.18
N ARG A 32 -17.02 -15.35 5.94
CA ARG A 32 -16.41 -15.81 4.68
C ARG A 32 -15.72 -17.18 4.81
N SER A 33 -15.78 -17.83 5.98
CA SER A 33 -15.07 -19.09 6.29
C SER A 33 -13.59 -19.02 5.93
N ARG A 34 -12.91 -17.93 6.34
CA ARG A 34 -11.57 -17.58 5.87
C ARG A 34 -10.60 -17.32 7.00
N ALA A 35 -9.51 -18.07 7.05
CA ALA A 35 -8.41 -17.88 8.00
C ALA A 35 -7.38 -16.90 7.39
N ILE A 36 -7.15 -15.75 8.04
CA ILE A 36 -6.30 -14.68 7.55
C ILE A 36 -5.08 -14.56 8.45
N PRO A 37 -3.88 -14.98 8.01
CA PRO A 37 -2.65 -14.78 8.75
C PRO A 37 -2.28 -13.29 8.77
N VAL A 38 -1.91 -12.81 9.95
CA VAL A 38 -1.56 -11.41 10.21
C VAL A 38 -0.29 -11.34 11.06
N LYS A 39 0.62 -10.43 10.72
CA LYS A 39 1.78 -10.11 11.54
C LYS A 39 1.70 -8.65 11.95
N ILE A 40 1.72 -8.39 13.26
CA ILE A 40 1.69 -7.04 13.81
C ILE A 40 3.06 -6.72 14.40
N CYS A 41 3.70 -5.67 13.87
CA CYS A 41 4.98 -5.16 14.33
C CYS A 41 4.77 -3.85 15.10
N PHE A 42 5.16 -3.82 16.37
CA PHE A 42 5.04 -2.63 17.22
C PHE A 42 6.36 -1.88 17.31
N PRO A 43 6.34 -0.52 17.29
CA PRO A 43 7.55 0.27 17.49
C PRO A 43 8.07 0.17 18.92
N SER A 44 9.37 0.44 19.07
CA SER A 44 10.05 0.59 20.37
C SER A 44 10.69 1.99 20.47
N PRO A 45 10.51 2.75 21.54
CA PRO A 45 9.60 2.46 22.68
C PRO A 45 8.13 2.47 22.29
N VAL A 46 7.33 1.72 23.04
CA VAL A 46 5.89 1.62 22.78
C VAL A 46 5.19 2.94 23.07
N LYS A 47 4.54 3.49 22.05
CA LYS A 47 3.71 4.70 22.11
C LYS A 47 2.50 4.50 21.21
N LYS A 48 1.42 5.25 21.45
CA LYS A 48 0.28 5.29 20.52
C LYS A 48 0.76 5.77 19.15
N ALA A 49 0.71 4.88 18.15
CA ALA A 49 1.33 5.08 16.86
C ALA A 49 0.36 4.84 15.70
N PRO A 50 0.47 5.60 14.61
CA PRO A 50 -0.30 5.38 13.40
C PRO A 50 -0.09 3.98 12.84
N VAL A 51 -1.12 3.44 12.17
CA VAL A 51 -1.12 2.10 11.58
C VAL A 51 -0.79 2.15 10.11
N ILE A 52 0.07 1.25 9.66
CA ILE A 52 0.29 0.95 8.24
C ILE A 52 -0.15 -0.50 8.00
N LEU A 53 -1.26 -0.66 7.28
CA LEU A 53 -1.74 -1.95 6.82
C LEU A 53 -1.08 -2.27 5.48
N PHE A 54 -0.54 -3.48 5.28
CA PHE A 54 0.19 -3.82 4.07
C PHE A 54 -0.24 -5.15 3.46
N SER A 55 -0.48 -5.12 2.15
CA SER A 55 -0.89 -6.26 1.32
C SER A 55 0.23 -6.65 0.35
N HIS A 56 0.66 -7.91 0.40
CA HIS A 56 1.69 -8.46 -0.47
C HIS A 56 1.24 -8.62 -1.93
N GLY A 57 2.19 -8.76 -2.86
CA GLY A 57 1.94 -9.14 -4.25
C GLY A 57 1.48 -10.60 -4.39
N ILE A 58 1.18 -11.04 -5.63
CA ILE A 58 0.81 -12.44 -5.88
C ILE A 58 1.92 -13.38 -5.42
N GLY A 59 1.55 -14.47 -4.73
CA GLY A 59 2.49 -15.47 -4.24
C GLY A 59 3.33 -15.05 -3.03
N GLY A 60 3.03 -13.91 -2.38
CA GLY A 60 3.72 -13.44 -1.20
C GLY A 60 3.18 -13.98 0.12
N SER A 61 3.65 -13.43 1.24
CA SER A 61 3.26 -13.82 2.60
C SER A 61 3.36 -12.62 3.56
N ILE A 62 3.06 -12.83 4.84
CA ILE A 62 3.29 -11.83 5.91
C ILE A 62 4.76 -11.40 6.03
N GLU A 63 5.70 -12.19 5.51
CA GLU A 63 7.13 -11.87 5.49
C GLU A 63 7.56 -11.10 4.24
N SER A 64 6.68 -11.00 3.25
CA SER A 64 6.98 -10.22 2.04
C SER A 64 7.20 -8.75 2.39
N CYS A 65 8.22 -8.15 1.78
CA CYS A 65 8.59 -6.76 2.04
C CYS A 65 8.95 -6.46 3.51
N ALA A 66 9.52 -7.42 4.24
CA ALA A 66 9.97 -7.24 5.63
C ALA A 66 10.90 -6.02 5.80
N TYR A 67 11.69 -5.66 4.76
CA TYR A 67 12.53 -4.47 4.77
C TYR A 67 11.71 -3.17 4.95
N LEU A 68 10.48 -3.10 4.42
CA LEU A 68 9.56 -1.98 4.62
C LEU A 68 8.98 -1.97 6.03
N SER A 69 8.38 -3.08 6.46
CA SER A 69 7.76 -3.16 7.79
C SER A 69 8.78 -2.91 8.91
N ASN A 70 9.99 -3.43 8.78
CA ASN A 70 11.08 -3.20 9.74
C ASN A 70 11.47 -1.71 9.78
N ALA A 71 11.64 -1.08 8.61
CA ALA A 71 12.01 0.33 8.54
C ALA A 71 10.90 1.25 9.07
N TRP A 72 9.64 1.00 8.74
CA TRP A 72 8.51 1.80 9.23
C TRP A 72 8.29 1.60 10.73
N THR A 73 8.40 0.37 11.22
CA THR A 73 8.31 0.07 12.65
C THR A 73 9.42 0.76 13.44
N ALA A 74 10.67 0.74 12.95
CA ALA A 74 11.79 1.46 13.55
C ALA A 74 11.57 2.98 13.59
N GLN A 75 10.73 3.52 12.70
CA GLN A 75 10.34 4.92 12.66
C GLN A 75 9.06 5.22 13.45
N GLY A 76 8.55 4.28 14.22
CA GLY A 76 7.45 4.49 15.15
C GLY A 76 6.06 4.33 14.54
N PHE A 77 5.89 3.48 13.54
CA PHE A 77 4.59 3.04 13.03
C PHE A 77 4.25 1.63 13.51
N VAL A 78 2.98 1.35 13.73
CA VAL A 78 2.49 -0.03 13.85
C VAL A 78 2.29 -0.56 12.45
N CYS A 79 3.03 -1.64 12.09
CA CYS A 79 2.89 -2.26 10.79
C CYS A 79 2.10 -3.55 10.89
N VAL A 80 1.06 -3.69 10.07
CA VAL A 80 0.16 -4.83 10.04
C VAL A 80 0.26 -5.49 8.66
N MET A 81 0.98 -6.59 8.58
CA MET A 81 1.19 -7.35 7.35
C MET A 81 0.11 -8.41 7.22
N VAL A 82 -0.63 -8.41 6.10
CA VAL A 82 -1.77 -9.30 5.88
C VAL A 82 -1.44 -10.30 4.78
N GLN A 83 -1.65 -11.58 5.04
CA GLN A 83 -1.54 -12.63 4.02
C GLN A 83 -2.93 -12.99 3.48
N HIS A 84 -2.99 -13.25 2.18
CA HIS A 84 -4.23 -13.49 1.47
C HIS A 84 -4.28 -14.93 0.95
N PRO A 85 -4.91 -15.88 1.69
CA PRO A 85 -5.04 -17.27 1.26
C PRO A 85 -5.66 -17.40 -0.14
N GLY A 86 -5.10 -18.27 -0.97
CA GLY A 86 -5.50 -18.46 -2.37
C GLY A 86 -4.73 -17.58 -3.36
N SER A 87 -4.01 -16.55 -2.88
CA SER A 87 -3.10 -15.72 -3.69
C SER A 87 -1.77 -15.48 -2.98
N ASP A 88 -1.48 -16.26 -1.97
CA ASP A 88 -0.26 -16.25 -1.17
C ASP A 88 0.77 -17.27 -1.66
N GLU A 89 1.85 -17.45 -0.91
CA GLU A 89 2.95 -18.35 -1.26
C GLU A 89 2.54 -19.81 -1.46
N ASN A 90 1.36 -20.23 -1.01
CA ASN A 90 0.88 -21.60 -1.17
C ASN A 90 0.50 -21.93 -2.62
N ILE A 91 0.27 -20.93 -3.48
CA ILE A 91 -0.05 -21.13 -4.90
C ILE A 91 1.08 -21.83 -5.66
N TRP A 92 2.33 -21.69 -5.21
CA TRP A 92 3.50 -22.24 -5.91
C TRP A 92 4.28 -23.29 -5.09
N LYS A 93 4.04 -23.42 -3.80
CA LYS A 93 4.69 -24.44 -2.94
C LYS A 93 4.41 -25.84 -3.47
N GLY A 94 5.47 -26.59 -3.75
CA GLY A 94 5.37 -27.97 -4.27
C GLY A 94 4.97 -28.08 -5.75
N LYS A 95 4.93 -26.98 -6.50
CA LYS A 95 4.58 -26.96 -7.92
C LYS A 95 5.82 -26.93 -8.83
N ILE A 96 5.73 -27.65 -9.97
CA ILE A 96 6.82 -27.73 -10.94
C ILE A 96 6.77 -26.59 -11.95
N ARG A 97 5.55 -26.10 -12.29
CA ARG A 97 5.33 -25.04 -13.30
C ARG A 97 4.95 -23.73 -12.66
N ILE A 98 5.86 -23.16 -11.88
CA ILE A 98 5.64 -21.96 -11.06
C ILE A 98 4.98 -20.81 -11.85
N LEU A 99 5.48 -20.49 -13.05
CA LEU A 99 4.94 -19.38 -13.85
C LEU A 99 3.47 -19.58 -14.26
N ASN A 100 3.06 -20.82 -14.58
CA ASN A 100 1.67 -21.10 -14.93
C ASN A 100 0.75 -20.98 -13.71
N GLU A 101 1.20 -21.45 -12.55
CA GLU A 101 0.47 -21.31 -11.30
C GLU A 101 0.30 -19.83 -10.91
N PHE A 102 1.36 -19.02 -11.06
CA PHE A 102 1.27 -17.57 -10.84
C PHE A 102 0.28 -16.90 -11.80
N LYS A 103 0.32 -17.26 -13.08
CA LYS A 103 -0.59 -16.70 -14.09
C LYS A 103 -2.04 -17.06 -13.80
N GLY A 104 -2.33 -18.32 -13.48
CA GLY A 104 -3.68 -18.76 -13.10
C GLY A 104 -4.19 -18.02 -11.86
N ALA A 105 -3.40 -18.03 -10.79
CA ALA A 105 -3.77 -17.33 -9.56
C ALA A 105 -3.90 -15.81 -9.75
N TYR A 106 -3.10 -15.19 -10.64
CA TYR A 106 -3.22 -13.77 -10.96
C TYR A 106 -4.56 -13.47 -11.63
N GLU A 107 -4.98 -14.27 -12.61
CA GLU A 107 -6.26 -14.07 -13.29
C GLU A 107 -7.45 -14.33 -12.36
N GLU A 108 -7.41 -15.35 -11.51
CA GLU A 108 -8.45 -15.65 -10.52
C GLU A 108 -8.59 -14.53 -9.48
N ASN A 109 -7.48 -13.92 -9.06
CA ASN A 109 -7.46 -12.88 -8.02
C ASN A 109 -7.39 -11.46 -8.58
N TRP A 110 -7.55 -11.28 -9.90
CA TRP A 110 -7.40 -9.99 -10.56
C TRP A 110 -8.28 -8.88 -9.97
N SER A 111 -9.51 -9.17 -9.59
CA SER A 111 -10.40 -8.16 -9.03
C SER A 111 -9.90 -7.60 -7.69
N SER A 112 -9.02 -8.33 -7.01
CA SER A 112 -8.53 -8.05 -5.66
C SER A 112 -9.63 -7.80 -4.61
N ARG A 113 -10.88 -8.12 -4.91
CA ARG A 113 -12.03 -7.96 -4.00
C ARG A 113 -11.79 -8.70 -2.71
N THR A 114 -11.52 -10.00 -2.78
CA THR A 114 -11.26 -10.86 -1.61
C THR A 114 -10.12 -10.33 -0.76
N ARG A 115 -9.03 -9.83 -1.38
CA ARG A 115 -7.90 -9.21 -0.68
C ARG A 115 -8.33 -7.92 0.05
N THR A 116 -9.14 -7.10 -0.58
CA THR A 116 -9.63 -5.86 0.02
C THR A 116 -10.58 -6.14 1.20
N GLU A 117 -11.42 -7.16 1.07
CA GLU A 117 -12.28 -7.65 2.16
C GLU A 117 -11.46 -8.21 3.32
N ASP A 118 -10.34 -8.91 3.05
CA ASP A 118 -9.40 -9.36 4.07
C ASP A 118 -8.79 -8.16 4.82
N LEU A 119 -8.37 -7.11 4.11
CA LEU A 119 -7.85 -5.87 4.72
C LEU A 119 -8.90 -5.19 5.61
N ARG A 120 -10.14 -5.07 5.13
CA ARG A 120 -11.25 -4.49 5.92
C ARG A 120 -11.51 -5.31 7.17
N PHE A 121 -11.61 -6.63 7.05
CA PHE A 121 -11.80 -7.52 8.19
C PHE A 121 -10.67 -7.37 9.23
N VAL A 122 -9.42 -7.24 8.79
CA VAL A 122 -8.29 -7.00 9.68
C VAL A 122 -8.41 -5.66 10.40
N LEU A 123 -8.85 -4.60 9.72
CA LEU A 123 -9.13 -3.31 10.36
C LEU A 123 -10.23 -3.42 11.41
N ASP A 124 -11.31 -4.16 11.13
CA ASP A 124 -12.40 -4.38 12.08
C ASP A 124 -11.94 -5.19 13.31
N CYS A 125 -11.03 -6.12 13.11
CA CYS A 125 -10.40 -6.85 14.22
C CYS A 125 -9.51 -5.94 15.07
N LEU A 126 -8.69 -5.08 14.46
CA LEU A 126 -7.86 -4.11 15.16
C LEU A 126 -8.71 -3.14 15.99
N GLU A 127 -9.81 -2.64 15.41
CA GLU A 127 -10.73 -1.74 16.11
C GLU A 127 -11.34 -2.41 17.35
N ARG A 128 -11.82 -3.65 17.22
CA ARG A 128 -12.31 -4.43 18.36
C ARG A 128 -11.24 -4.67 19.43
N LEU A 129 -10.00 -4.97 19.02
CA LEU A 129 -8.88 -5.12 19.97
C LEU A 129 -8.61 -3.83 20.74
N VAL A 130 -8.60 -2.69 20.06
CA VAL A 130 -8.40 -1.38 20.70
C VAL A 130 -9.55 -1.04 21.66
N GLN A 131 -10.79 -1.36 21.30
CA GLN A 131 -11.95 -1.13 22.15
C GLN A 131 -12.01 -2.05 23.38
N SER A 132 -11.51 -3.28 23.27
CA SER A 132 -11.63 -4.29 24.34
C SER A 132 -10.38 -4.43 25.21
N ASN A 133 -9.25 -3.81 24.86
CA ASN A 133 -7.98 -4.00 25.54
C ASN A 133 -7.16 -2.69 25.64
N GLU A 134 -6.99 -2.18 26.84
CA GLU A 134 -6.26 -0.95 27.14
C GLU A 134 -4.81 -0.97 26.63
N GLN A 135 -4.14 -2.13 26.63
CA GLN A 135 -2.76 -2.24 26.14
C GLN A 135 -2.68 -2.00 24.63
N PHE A 136 -3.66 -2.45 23.85
CA PHE A 136 -3.75 -2.14 22.44
C PHE A 136 -4.21 -0.70 22.21
N ALA A 137 -5.15 -0.19 22.98
CA ALA A 137 -5.59 1.20 22.93
C ALA A 137 -4.44 2.20 23.18
N ALA A 138 -3.51 1.85 24.08
CA ALA A 138 -2.32 2.65 24.37
C ALA A 138 -1.25 2.63 23.24
N ARG A 139 -1.35 1.70 22.29
CA ARG A 139 -0.31 1.47 21.27
C ARG A 139 -0.77 1.78 19.85
N ILE A 140 -2.05 1.60 19.55
CA ILE A 140 -2.62 1.68 18.20
C ILE A 140 -3.48 2.93 18.06
N ASP A 141 -3.18 3.73 17.05
CA ASP A 141 -3.95 4.91 16.70
C ASP A 141 -4.84 4.63 15.49
N MET A 142 -6.09 4.30 15.76
CA MET A 142 -7.08 3.99 14.72
C MET A 142 -7.57 5.22 13.93
N ASP A 143 -7.23 6.45 14.36
CA ASP A 143 -7.58 7.67 13.63
C ASP A 143 -6.59 7.97 12.51
N ARG A 144 -5.40 7.34 12.54
CA ARG A 144 -4.30 7.58 11.60
C ARG A 144 -3.86 6.27 10.92
N ILE A 145 -4.64 5.85 9.92
CA ILE A 145 -4.43 4.59 9.20
C ILE A 145 -3.99 4.88 7.77
N GLY A 146 -2.84 4.31 7.38
CA GLY A 146 -2.41 4.17 6.00
C GLY A 146 -2.54 2.73 5.52
N VAL A 147 -2.74 2.57 4.22
CA VAL A 147 -2.71 1.25 3.58
C VAL A 147 -1.69 1.25 2.45
N GLY A 148 -0.92 0.18 2.34
CA GLY A 148 0.02 0.01 1.24
C GLY A 148 0.00 -1.39 0.68
N GLY A 149 0.60 -1.55 -0.49
CA GLY A 149 0.78 -2.86 -1.07
C GLY A 149 1.60 -2.82 -2.36
N ILE A 150 1.89 -4.01 -2.85
CA ILE A 150 2.62 -4.24 -4.10
C ILE A 150 1.76 -5.05 -5.06
N ASP A 151 1.78 -4.69 -6.35
CA ASP A 151 1.07 -5.39 -7.43
C ASP A 151 -0.44 -5.57 -7.08
N LEU A 152 -0.99 -6.79 -7.03
CA LEU A 152 -2.37 -7.02 -6.60
C LEU A 152 -2.65 -6.49 -5.18
N GLY A 153 -1.63 -6.42 -4.32
CA GLY A 153 -1.74 -5.77 -3.01
C GLY A 153 -1.90 -4.25 -3.13
N ALA A 154 -1.22 -3.62 -4.10
CA ALA A 154 -1.42 -2.19 -4.39
C ALA A 154 -2.83 -1.92 -4.93
N LEU A 155 -3.36 -2.82 -5.78
CA LEU A 155 -4.74 -2.73 -6.23
C LEU A 155 -5.72 -2.84 -5.06
N ALA A 156 -5.52 -3.81 -4.15
CA ALA A 156 -6.36 -3.96 -2.95
C ALA A 156 -6.33 -2.70 -2.06
N ALA A 157 -5.16 -2.08 -1.90
CA ALA A 157 -5.00 -0.83 -1.16
C ALA A 157 -5.75 0.34 -1.83
N LEU A 158 -5.69 0.46 -3.15
CA LEU A 158 -6.41 1.49 -3.92
C LEU A 158 -7.93 1.27 -3.85
N LEU A 159 -8.40 0.02 -3.92
CA LEU A 159 -9.82 -0.32 -3.76
C LEU A 159 -10.34 0.07 -2.38
N LEU A 160 -9.56 -0.22 -1.33
CA LEU A 160 -9.90 0.18 0.04
C LEU A 160 -9.93 1.71 0.20
N ALA A 161 -9.11 2.44 -0.57
CA ALA A 161 -9.08 3.89 -0.59
C ALA A 161 -10.16 4.53 -1.48
N GLY A 162 -10.95 3.75 -2.24
CA GLY A 162 -12.09 4.25 -3.04
C GLY A 162 -11.96 4.11 -4.56
N GLN A 163 -10.98 3.34 -5.06
CA GLN A 163 -10.97 2.96 -6.48
C GLN A 163 -12.22 2.16 -6.81
N VAL A 164 -12.82 2.40 -7.97
CA VAL A 164 -13.92 1.55 -8.49
C VAL A 164 -13.39 0.15 -8.76
N PRO A 165 -14.07 -0.90 -8.24
CA PRO A 165 -13.63 -2.27 -8.44
C PRO A 165 -13.62 -2.69 -9.92
N PRO A 166 -12.63 -3.46 -10.39
CA PRO A 166 -12.56 -3.93 -11.78
C PRO A 166 -13.77 -4.77 -12.21
N ASP A 167 -14.39 -5.47 -11.28
CA ASP A 167 -15.62 -6.24 -11.48
C ASP A 167 -16.89 -5.38 -11.47
N GLN A 168 -16.76 -4.05 -11.31
CA GLN A 168 -17.86 -3.08 -11.21
C GLN A 168 -18.91 -3.41 -10.13
N GLY A 169 -18.56 -4.27 -9.18
CA GLY A 169 -19.38 -4.58 -8.03
C GLY A 169 -19.47 -3.43 -7.02
N SER A 170 -20.04 -3.70 -5.84
CA SER A 170 -20.18 -2.72 -4.77
C SER A 170 -18.83 -2.13 -4.37
N SER A 171 -18.84 -0.87 -3.94
CA SER A 171 -17.65 -0.16 -3.46
C SER A 171 -17.02 -0.88 -2.27
N LEU A 172 -15.68 -0.89 -2.28
CA LEU A 172 -14.85 -1.44 -1.19
C LEU A 172 -14.20 -0.34 -0.35
N TYR A 173 -14.62 0.91 -0.55
CA TYR A 173 -14.11 2.08 0.17
C TYR A 173 -14.27 1.94 1.68
N ASP A 174 -13.21 2.29 2.41
CA ASP A 174 -13.17 2.36 3.86
C ASP A 174 -12.73 3.77 4.30
N PRO A 175 -13.59 4.55 5.00
CA PRO A 175 -13.29 5.94 5.37
C PRO A 175 -12.19 6.09 6.42
N ARG A 176 -11.78 5.00 7.08
CA ARG A 176 -10.66 4.98 8.02
C ARG A 176 -9.32 5.24 7.34
N ILE A 177 -9.21 5.01 6.02
CA ILE A 177 -7.94 5.17 5.27
C ILE A 177 -7.66 6.64 4.99
N LYS A 178 -6.51 7.13 5.49
CA LYS A 178 -6.03 8.51 5.31
C LYS A 178 -4.92 8.64 4.26
N ALA A 179 -4.17 7.58 4.03
CA ALA A 179 -3.03 7.56 3.12
C ALA A 179 -2.90 6.22 2.40
N VAL A 180 -2.45 6.25 1.15
CA VAL A 180 -2.26 5.05 0.31
C VAL A 180 -0.84 5.03 -0.28
N LEU A 181 -0.16 3.87 -0.18
CA LEU A 181 1.09 3.58 -0.88
C LEU A 181 0.86 2.47 -1.90
N ALA A 182 1.01 2.78 -3.18
CA ALA A 182 0.86 1.82 -4.26
C ALA A 182 2.22 1.56 -4.94
N LEU A 183 2.82 0.40 -4.65
CA LEU A 183 4.04 -0.06 -5.29
C LEU A 183 3.68 -0.88 -6.52
N SER A 184 4.13 -0.45 -7.69
CA SER A 184 3.88 -1.18 -8.94
C SER A 184 2.39 -1.52 -9.17
N PRO A 185 1.46 -0.53 -9.07
CA PRO A 185 0.02 -0.81 -9.18
C PRO A 185 -0.34 -1.36 -10.55
N PRO A 186 -1.07 -2.49 -10.63
CA PRO A 186 -1.50 -3.02 -11.91
C PRO A 186 -2.67 -2.21 -12.48
N VAL A 187 -2.73 -2.13 -13.80
CA VAL A 187 -3.79 -1.41 -14.52
C VAL A 187 -4.31 -2.28 -15.65
N ARG A 188 -5.64 -2.35 -15.78
CA ARG A 188 -6.30 -2.96 -16.95
C ARG A 188 -7.34 -2.02 -17.52
N PRO A 189 -7.61 -2.11 -18.82
CA PRO A 189 -8.75 -1.41 -19.43
C PRO A 189 -10.05 -1.78 -18.73
N MET A 190 -10.92 -0.81 -18.54
CA MET A 190 -12.27 -0.95 -17.99
C MET A 190 -13.26 -0.27 -18.94
N ASN A 191 -14.54 -0.62 -18.84
CA ASN A 191 -15.61 -0.03 -19.66
C ASN A 191 -15.97 1.41 -19.24
N ILE A 192 -15.24 1.98 -18.26
CA ILE A 192 -15.36 3.36 -17.80
C ILE A 192 -14.00 4.04 -17.90
N SER A 193 -13.98 5.36 -17.97
CA SER A 193 -12.72 6.12 -18.03
C SER A 193 -11.90 5.95 -16.76
N TYR A 194 -10.57 5.98 -16.87
CA TYR A 194 -9.69 5.95 -15.69
C TYR A 194 -9.99 7.07 -14.69
N ARG A 195 -10.46 8.23 -15.16
CA ARG A 195 -10.91 9.29 -14.27
C ARG A 195 -12.05 8.80 -13.38
N GLN A 196 -13.07 8.14 -13.93
CA GLN A 196 -14.18 7.57 -13.15
C GLN A 196 -13.71 6.47 -12.20
N VAL A 197 -12.69 5.69 -12.60
CA VAL A 197 -12.12 4.64 -11.74
C VAL A 197 -11.49 5.19 -10.47
N TYR A 198 -10.77 6.33 -10.55
CA TYR A 198 -9.96 6.83 -9.45
C TYR A 198 -10.47 8.13 -8.80
N GLN A 199 -11.56 8.72 -9.29
CA GLN A 199 -12.04 10.03 -8.83
C GLN A 199 -12.48 10.05 -7.36
N SER A 200 -12.90 8.92 -6.81
CA SER A 200 -13.42 8.83 -5.43
C SER A 200 -12.32 8.71 -4.37
N ILE A 201 -11.05 8.57 -4.79
CA ILE A 201 -9.94 8.48 -3.84
C ILE A 201 -9.61 9.87 -3.32
N THR A 202 -9.90 10.11 -2.03
CA THR A 202 -9.59 11.35 -1.32
C THR A 202 -8.35 11.24 -0.43
N ALA A 203 -7.94 10.03 -0.08
CA ALA A 203 -6.72 9.77 0.68
C ALA A 203 -5.48 10.26 -0.08
N SER A 204 -4.50 10.83 0.64
CA SER A 204 -3.20 11.17 0.04
C SER A 204 -2.52 9.91 -0.51
N ALA A 205 -1.90 9.99 -1.68
CA ALA A 205 -1.36 8.81 -2.35
C ALA A 205 0.10 8.98 -2.77
N LEU A 206 0.91 7.94 -2.53
CA LEU A 206 2.25 7.79 -3.09
C LEU A 206 2.28 6.56 -4.01
N PHE A 207 2.63 6.80 -5.27
CA PHE A 207 2.87 5.76 -6.27
C PHE A 207 4.37 5.63 -6.50
N ILE A 208 4.88 4.39 -6.52
CA ILE A 208 6.26 4.11 -6.86
C ILE A 208 6.28 3.02 -7.94
N THR A 209 6.92 3.33 -9.07
CA THR A 209 7.11 2.41 -10.20
C THR A 209 8.53 2.55 -10.74
N GLY A 210 8.88 1.80 -11.76
CA GLY A 210 10.17 1.88 -12.44
C GLY A 210 10.02 1.93 -13.96
N THR A 211 11.04 2.41 -14.66
CA THR A 211 11.01 2.54 -16.12
C THR A 211 11.00 1.18 -16.85
N LYS A 212 11.31 0.08 -16.13
CA LYS A 212 11.28 -1.30 -16.65
C LYS A 212 10.30 -2.19 -15.89
N ASP A 213 9.33 -1.57 -15.19
CA ASP A 213 8.37 -2.26 -14.31
C ASP A 213 7.21 -2.89 -15.10
N ASP A 214 7.53 -3.70 -16.10
CA ASP A 214 6.57 -4.56 -16.79
C ASP A 214 6.07 -5.65 -15.84
N GLY A 215 4.78 -6.00 -15.94
CA GLY A 215 4.22 -7.10 -15.16
C GLY A 215 4.88 -8.44 -15.51
N ILE A 216 5.26 -9.23 -14.49
CA ILE A 216 5.87 -10.56 -14.68
C ILE A 216 4.83 -11.54 -15.22
N VAL A 217 3.63 -11.51 -14.68
CA VAL A 217 2.51 -12.41 -15.05
C VAL A 217 1.28 -11.65 -15.54
N GLY A 218 1.11 -10.41 -15.13
CA GLY A 218 0.02 -9.53 -15.54
C GLY A 218 0.36 -8.74 -16.82
N PRO A 219 -0.64 -8.18 -17.52
CA PRO A 219 -0.47 -7.48 -18.79
C PRO A 219 0.05 -6.04 -18.65
N THR A 220 0.13 -5.49 -17.44
CA THR A 220 0.45 -4.08 -17.20
C THR A 220 1.88 -3.77 -17.62
N LYS A 221 2.04 -2.74 -18.47
CA LYS A 221 3.35 -2.21 -18.87
C LYS A 221 3.81 -1.10 -17.93
N ALA A 222 5.13 -0.87 -17.87
CA ALA A 222 5.74 0.13 -16.99
C ALA A 222 5.11 1.52 -17.15
N GLU A 223 4.88 1.96 -18.38
CA GLU A 223 4.26 3.27 -18.68
C GLU A 223 2.80 3.39 -18.24
N GLN A 224 2.10 2.27 -18.08
CA GLN A 224 0.70 2.25 -17.63
C GLN A 224 0.57 2.43 -16.12
N ARG A 225 1.61 2.14 -15.34
CA ARG A 225 1.55 2.18 -13.87
C ARG A 225 1.38 3.58 -13.29
N ARG A 226 1.59 4.62 -14.11
CA ARG A 226 1.31 6.00 -13.74
C ARG A 226 -0.18 6.39 -13.86
N ILE A 227 -1.00 5.58 -14.55
CA ILE A 227 -2.41 5.90 -14.83
C ILE A 227 -3.20 6.27 -13.56
N PRO A 228 -3.10 5.57 -12.43
CA PRO A 228 -3.79 5.96 -11.20
C PRO A 228 -3.41 7.38 -10.74
N PHE A 229 -2.12 7.71 -10.75
CA PHE A 229 -1.62 9.04 -10.41
C PHE A 229 -2.18 10.12 -11.35
N ASP A 230 -2.21 9.85 -12.66
CA ASP A 230 -2.70 10.80 -13.66
C ASP A 230 -4.22 11.01 -13.56
N ALA A 231 -4.97 9.97 -13.20
CA ALA A 231 -6.43 9.97 -13.19
C ALA A 231 -7.06 10.51 -11.90
N MET A 232 -6.38 10.39 -10.75
CA MET A 232 -6.85 10.94 -9.47
C MET A 232 -6.95 12.47 -9.53
N ARG A 233 -7.95 13.04 -8.80
CA ARG A 233 -8.20 14.51 -8.79
C ARG A 233 -8.39 15.08 -7.39
N GLN A 234 -8.92 14.32 -6.44
CA GLN A 234 -9.41 14.84 -5.16
C GLN A 234 -8.39 14.77 -4.02
N SER A 235 -7.15 14.33 -4.28
CA SER A 235 -6.15 14.15 -3.24
C SER A 235 -4.79 14.69 -3.64
N GLN A 236 -3.99 15.00 -2.61
CA GLN A 236 -2.54 15.19 -2.79
C GLN A 236 -1.92 13.87 -3.20
N ARG A 237 -1.17 13.88 -4.29
CA ARG A 237 -0.57 12.65 -4.82
C ARG A 237 0.82 12.86 -5.38
N TYR A 238 1.61 11.81 -5.29
CA TYR A 238 3.02 11.77 -5.65
C TYR A 238 3.31 10.55 -6.50
N LEU A 239 4.17 10.70 -7.51
CA LEU A 239 4.66 9.59 -8.32
C LEU A 239 6.19 9.62 -8.35
N ILE A 240 6.81 8.49 -8.03
CA ILE A 240 8.23 8.24 -8.19
C ILE A 240 8.41 7.16 -9.25
N THR A 241 9.13 7.49 -10.32
CA THR A 241 9.52 6.52 -11.36
C THR A 241 11.02 6.29 -11.29
N LEU A 242 11.42 5.11 -10.81
CA LEU A 242 12.81 4.71 -10.61
C LEU A 242 13.45 4.33 -11.96
N GLU A 243 14.52 5.01 -12.34
CA GLU A 243 15.18 4.71 -13.63
C GLU A 243 15.90 3.37 -13.57
N GLY A 244 15.60 2.50 -14.53
CA GLY A 244 16.12 1.14 -14.58
C GLY A 244 15.43 0.15 -13.65
N GLY A 245 14.56 0.63 -12.73
CA GLY A 245 13.81 -0.23 -11.83
C GLY A 245 12.83 -1.13 -12.57
N ASP A 246 12.82 -2.41 -12.26
CA ASP A 246 11.88 -3.40 -12.78
C ASP A 246 10.96 -3.94 -11.66
N HIS A 247 10.06 -4.86 -12.01
CA HIS A 247 9.08 -5.40 -11.06
C HIS A 247 9.70 -6.16 -9.88
N ARG A 248 10.95 -6.65 -10.01
CA ARG A 248 11.61 -7.45 -8.98
C ARG A 248 12.14 -6.63 -7.82
N ILE A 249 12.41 -5.33 -8.01
CA ILE A 249 12.98 -4.45 -6.98
C ILE A 249 12.10 -4.34 -5.73
N TYR A 250 10.79 -4.56 -5.86
CA TYR A 250 9.85 -4.47 -4.73
C TYR A 250 9.81 -5.73 -3.88
N GLY A 251 10.41 -6.82 -4.38
CA GLY A 251 10.13 -8.16 -3.94
C GLY A 251 10.53 -8.50 -2.52
N GLY A 252 9.76 -9.43 -1.98
CA GLY A 252 10.18 -10.28 -0.88
C GLY A 252 11.02 -11.46 -1.38
N ARG A 253 11.33 -12.42 -0.49
CA ARG A 253 12.22 -13.57 -0.74
C ARG A 253 11.91 -14.41 -1.98
N VAL A 254 10.66 -14.46 -2.43
CA VAL A 254 10.25 -15.29 -3.57
C VAL A 254 10.81 -14.78 -4.89
N ILE A 255 10.95 -13.46 -5.01
CA ILE A 255 11.48 -12.81 -6.23
C ILE A 255 12.96 -12.49 -6.06
N SER A 256 13.48 -12.43 -4.83
CA SER A 256 14.86 -12.01 -4.54
C SER A 256 15.94 -12.97 -5.07
N PHE A 257 15.65 -14.24 -5.32
CA PHE A 257 16.63 -15.12 -5.96
C PHE A 257 16.87 -14.78 -7.45
N LEU A 258 15.99 -13.94 -8.03
CA LEU A 258 16.15 -13.35 -9.36
C LEU A 258 16.65 -11.90 -9.30
N GLY A 259 16.98 -11.40 -8.08
CA GLY A 259 17.35 -10.01 -7.81
C GLY A 259 18.58 -9.53 -8.58
N GLY A 260 18.58 -8.24 -8.92
CA GLY A 260 19.69 -7.56 -9.55
C GLY A 260 20.68 -7.01 -8.51
N LYS A 261 21.91 -6.66 -8.94
CA LYS A 261 22.96 -6.07 -8.07
C LYS A 261 22.55 -4.75 -7.41
N ASP A 262 21.57 -4.05 -7.98
CA ASP A 262 21.13 -2.73 -7.51
C ASP A 262 19.80 -2.75 -6.73
N ASP A 263 19.18 -3.93 -6.52
CA ASP A 263 17.90 -4.04 -5.83
C ASP A 263 17.91 -3.40 -4.44
N GLU A 264 18.98 -3.58 -3.67
CA GLU A 264 19.12 -2.98 -2.35
C GLU A 264 19.11 -1.44 -2.38
N LYS A 265 19.71 -0.83 -3.43
CA LYS A 265 19.69 0.63 -3.60
C LYS A 265 18.28 1.13 -3.89
N PHE A 266 17.54 0.43 -4.76
CA PHE A 266 16.14 0.75 -5.05
C PHE A 266 15.28 0.57 -3.80
N GLN A 267 15.43 -0.53 -3.06
CA GLN A 267 14.71 -0.79 -1.81
C GLN A 267 15.00 0.29 -0.76
N ALA A 268 16.26 0.71 -0.62
CA ALA A 268 16.61 1.82 0.27
C ALA A 268 15.92 3.13 -0.14
N GLY A 269 15.81 3.42 -1.45
CA GLY A 269 15.08 4.55 -1.99
C GLY A 269 13.58 4.48 -1.70
N ILE A 270 12.97 3.30 -1.87
CA ILE A 270 11.56 3.05 -1.57
C ILE A 270 11.29 3.22 -0.07
N VAL A 271 12.17 2.71 0.80
CA VAL A 271 12.08 2.89 2.26
C VAL A 271 12.11 4.37 2.62
N ARG A 272 13.10 5.13 2.13
CA ARG A 272 13.24 6.56 2.45
C ARG A 272 12.00 7.35 2.00
N SER A 273 11.56 7.13 0.77
CA SER A 273 10.43 7.83 0.17
C SER A 273 9.12 7.53 0.87
N SER A 274 8.82 6.25 1.09
CA SER A 274 7.60 5.82 1.77
C SER A 274 7.57 6.22 3.24
N SER A 275 8.71 6.16 3.93
CA SER A 275 8.82 6.64 5.32
C SER A 275 8.57 8.15 5.42
N CYS A 276 9.12 8.94 4.49
CA CYS A 276 8.85 10.37 4.44
C CYS A 276 7.36 10.64 4.20
N PHE A 277 6.75 9.91 3.28
CA PHE A 277 5.31 10.00 2.99
C PHE A 277 4.45 9.70 4.23
N TRP A 278 4.68 8.57 4.91
CA TRP A 278 3.94 8.21 6.11
C TRP A 278 4.07 9.24 7.23
N ARG A 279 5.28 9.77 7.44
CA ARG A 279 5.54 10.83 8.43
C ARG A 279 4.83 12.13 8.07
N ALA A 280 4.83 12.49 6.79
CA ALA A 280 4.15 13.70 6.33
C ALA A 280 2.63 13.60 6.47
N VAL A 281 2.02 12.46 6.07
CA VAL A 281 0.56 12.34 5.99
C VAL A 281 -0.06 11.83 7.29
N LEU A 282 0.53 10.81 7.92
CA LEU A 282 -0.07 10.20 9.12
C LEU A 282 0.37 10.88 10.42
N ARG A 283 1.52 11.57 10.42
CA ARG A 283 2.03 12.27 11.61
C ARG A 283 2.08 13.77 11.46
N GLU A 284 1.82 14.28 10.26
CA GLU A 284 1.84 15.71 9.94
C GLU A 284 3.17 16.38 10.33
N GLU A 285 4.28 15.64 10.23
CA GLU A 285 5.61 16.13 10.60
C GLU A 285 6.07 17.25 9.66
N PRO A 286 6.33 18.49 10.16
CA PRO A 286 6.61 19.63 9.29
C PRO A 286 7.85 19.43 8.39
N MET A 287 8.87 18.73 8.87
CA MET A 287 10.08 18.44 8.08
C MET A 287 9.78 17.46 6.94
N ALA A 288 8.97 16.43 7.20
CA ALA A 288 8.56 15.47 6.17
C ALA A 288 7.65 16.14 5.11
N ILE A 289 6.71 16.99 5.53
CA ILE A 289 5.85 17.78 4.63
C ILE A 289 6.72 18.68 3.75
N ARG A 290 7.70 19.39 4.32
CA ARG A 290 8.63 20.23 3.56
C ARG A 290 9.45 19.41 2.56
N ALA A 291 10.00 18.27 2.99
CA ALA A 291 10.77 17.38 2.12
C ALA A 291 9.93 16.91 0.92
N MET A 292 8.71 16.47 1.13
CA MET A 292 7.80 16.02 0.07
C MET A 292 7.38 17.16 -0.88
N ASN A 293 7.37 18.39 -0.41
CA ASN A 293 7.01 19.56 -1.21
C ASN A 293 8.23 20.27 -1.85
N SER A 294 9.46 19.87 -1.50
CA SER A 294 10.68 20.41 -2.12
C SER A 294 10.96 19.76 -3.47
N TYR A 295 11.72 20.47 -4.32
CA TYR A 295 12.26 19.91 -5.57
C TYR A 295 13.40 18.93 -5.33
N ASP A 296 13.92 18.87 -4.11
CA ASP A 296 15.10 18.11 -3.73
C ASP A 296 14.76 16.68 -3.22
N TRP A 297 13.54 16.25 -3.46
CA TRP A 297 13.12 14.90 -3.08
C TRP A 297 13.88 13.81 -3.87
N ALA A 298 14.43 14.15 -5.04
CA ALA A 298 15.29 13.25 -5.79
C ALA A 298 16.53 12.81 -4.98
N SER A 299 17.09 13.70 -4.16
CA SER A 299 18.21 13.37 -3.27
C SER A 299 17.79 12.39 -2.16
N LEU A 300 16.55 12.49 -1.68
CA LEU A 300 15.99 11.56 -0.70
C LEU A 300 15.86 10.15 -1.25
N VAL A 301 15.46 9.98 -2.52
CA VAL A 301 15.36 8.66 -3.15
C VAL A 301 16.72 7.98 -3.25
N GLY A 302 17.81 8.75 -3.52
CA GLY A 302 19.19 8.27 -3.54
C GLY A 302 19.52 7.31 -4.68
N VAL A 303 18.63 7.19 -5.68
CA VAL A 303 18.84 6.57 -6.98
C VAL A 303 18.20 7.46 -8.04
N LYS A 304 18.62 7.32 -9.28
CA LYS A 304 18.05 8.14 -10.36
C LYS A 304 16.57 7.86 -10.54
N ALA A 305 15.74 8.90 -10.44
CA ALA A 305 14.29 8.80 -10.49
C ALA A 305 13.69 10.11 -11.01
N SER A 306 12.52 10.03 -11.64
CA SER A 306 11.64 11.17 -11.83
C SER A 306 10.62 11.24 -10.70
N ILE A 307 10.29 12.47 -10.27
CA ILE A 307 9.34 12.70 -9.19
C ILE A 307 8.31 13.71 -9.66
N GLU A 308 7.05 13.33 -9.58
CA GLU A 308 5.91 14.15 -9.91
C GLU A 308 5.00 14.32 -8.70
N ARG A 309 4.36 15.49 -8.59
CA ARG A 309 3.38 15.76 -7.54
C ARG A 309 2.20 16.53 -8.11
N ARG A 310 1.01 16.27 -7.59
CA ARG A 310 -0.20 17.01 -7.91
C ARG A 310 -1.05 17.21 -6.68
N SER A 311 -1.53 18.42 -6.46
CA SER A 311 -2.48 18.73 -5.39
C SER A 311 -3.90 18.32 -5.77
N ALA A 312 -4.77 18.21 -4.77
CA ALA A 312 -6.20 18.10 -5.01
C ALA A 312 -6.67 19.30 -5.86
N GLN A 313 -7.47 19.01 -6.88
CA GLN A 313 -8.16 20.07 -7.63
C GLN A 313 -9.33 20.56 -6.77
N SER A 314 -9.37 21.86 -6.42
CA SER A 314 -10.55 22.43 -5.81
C SER A 314 -11.72 22.27 -6.78
N THR A 315 -12.78 21.60 -6.36
CA THR A 315 -14.09 21.69 -7.03
C THR A 315 -14.65 23.06 -6.69
N LEU A 316 -14.27 24.06 -7.48
CA LEU A 316 -15.07 25.28 -7.56
C LEU A 316 -16.39 24.88 -8.20
N VAL A 317 -17.42 24.70 -7.38
CA VAL A 317 -18.81 24.72 -7.83
C VAL A 317 -18.99 26.13 -8.39
N GLY A 318 -19.06 26.23 -9.73
CA GLY A 318 -19.16 27.49 -10.43
C GLY A 318 -20.49 28.18 -10.12
N SER A 319 -20.40 29.32 -9.46
CA SER A 319 -21.26 30.46 -9.76
C SER A 319 -20.50 31.28 -10.78
N GLY A 320 -21.07 31.44 -11.97
CA GLY A 320 -20.44 32.11 -13.09
C GLY A 320 -20.01 33.51 -12.76
N SER A 321 -18.77 33.80 -13.10
CA SER A 321 -18.27 35.12 -13.44
C SER A 321 -16.96 34.90 -14.19
N THR A 322 -17.02 35.07 -15.49
CA THR A 322 -15.86 35.21 -16.38
C THR A 322 -15.13 36.48 -15.98
N MET A 323 -13.97 36.34 -15.36
CA MET A 323 -13.02 37.43 -15.20
C MET A 323 -11.91 37.21 -16.24
N GLU A 324 -12.05 37.90 -17.34
CA GLU A 324 -11.05 38.03 -18.40
C GLU A 324 -9.90 38.87 -17.84
N ILE A 325 -8.76 38.26 -17.55
CA ILE A 325 -7.54 38.99 -17.19
C ILE A 325 -6.83 39.33 -18.51
N ALA A 326 -6.97 40.60 -18.95
CA ALA A 326 -6.20 41.14 -20.03
C ALA A 326 -4.71 41.20 -19.64
N LEU A 327 -3.87 40.60 -20.48
CA LEU A 327 -2.42 40.75 -20.41
C LEU A 327 -2.02 42.15 -20.91
N PRO A 328 -1.15 42.89 -20.23
CA PRO A 328 -0.63 44.12 -20.76
C PRO A 328 0.34 43.84 -21.92
N HIS A 329 0.09 44.52 -23.05
CA HIS A 329 0.99 44.56 -24.20
C HIS A 329 2.34 45.17 -23.78
N LEU A 330 3.41 44.40 -23.90
CA LEU A 330 4.76 44.94 -23.92
C LEU A 330 5.03 45.49 -25.34
N ASN A 331 5.02 46.79 -25.47
CA ASN A 331 5.57 47.47 -26.62
C ASN A 331 7.09 47.23 -26.69
N ARG A 332 7.55 46.86 -27.87
CA ARG A 332 8.95 46.96 -28.28
C ARG A 332 9.18 48.37 -28.78
N ASP A 333 10.16 49.02 -28.24
CA ASP A 333 11.07 49.95 -28.92
C ASP A 333 12.49 49.70 -28.37
#